data_14282ae8332254e1a56cd3e21a23d41b
#
_entry.id   14282ae8332254e1a56cd3e21a23d41b
#
_cell.length_a   1.000
_cell.length_b   1.000
_cell.length_c   1.000
_cell.angle_alpha   90.00
_cell.angle_beta   90.00
_cell.angle_gamma   90.00
#
_symmetry.space_group_name_H-M   'P 1'
#
loop_
_entity.id
_entity.type
_entity.pdbx_description
1 polymer ?
#
loop_
_entity_poly.entity_id
_entity_poly.type
_entity_poly.pdbx_seq_one_letter_code
_entity_poly.pdbx_strand_id
1 'polypeptide(L)'
;VDQGGIDPSLLFDGDKVYFVSTTSDEQGAGIFLCEVNPFTGEKLTESVCINRGCGGRYPEGPHLYKWFGKYYLMLAEGGTEYGHMETMQRADSPYGPYEPCPHNPILSHKEDMREEIYCTGHADIMEDHNGNWWLVCLAVRTCSDENRRVLLHNLGRETFLAPVKWENGWPVVGYNGNGTIELVMDAPLPGLDCEESSANIRIDKQSGQPILYADHSAVSYTHLRAHETRS
;
A
#
# COMPACT_ATOMS: atom_id res chain seq x y z
N VAL A 1 -17.87 -9.91 -7.37
CA VAL A 1 -18.59 -8.62 -7.41
C VAL A 1 -18.77 -8.20 -8.85
N ASP A 2 -19.96 -7.81 -9.24
CA ASP A 2 -20.27 -7.29 -10.58
C ASP A 2 -19.92 -5.78 -10.65
N GLN A 3 -18.64 -5.48 -10.48
CA GLN A 3 -18.00 -4.19 -10.71
C GLN A 3 -16.64 -4.48 -11.31
N GLY A 4 -16.47 -4.16 -12.59
CA GLY A 4 -15.22 -4.38 -13.30
C GLY A 4 -14.07 -3.53 -12.78
N GLY A 5 -12.89 -3.74 -13.34
CA GLY A 5 -11.71 -2.93 -13.04
C GLY A 5 -10.58 -3.71 -12.38
N ILE A 6 -9.66 -2.96 -11.78
CA ILE A 6 -8.45 -3.47 -11.11
C ILE A 6 -8.39 -2.98 -9.66
N ASP A 7 -7.47 -3.54 -8.89
CA ASP A 7 -7.10 -3.11 -7.54
C ASP A 7 -8.30 -3.03 -6.57
N PRO A 8 -9.05 -4.12 -6.39
CA PRO A 8 -10.19 -4.09 -5.49
C PRO A 8 -9.75 -4.06 -4.02
N SER A 9 -10.43 -3.24 -3.21
CA SER A 9 -10.32 -3.30 -1.75
C SER A 9 -11.68 -3.25 -1.07
N LEU A 10 -11.71 -3.62 0.21
CA LEU A 10 -12.93 -3.67 1.02
C LEU A 10 -12.78 -2.83 2.27
N LEU A 11 -13.82 -2.06 2.59
CA LEU A 11 -13.98 -1.44 3.90
C LEU A 11 -15.18 -2.08 4.62
N PHE A 12 -14.93 -2.62 5.81
CA PHE A 12 -15.98 -3.08 6.73
C PHE A 12 -16.35 -1.95 7.69
N ASP A 13 -17.60 -1.50 7.66
CA ASP A 13 -18.09 -0.43 8.49
C ASP A 13 -19.45 -0.79 9.10
N GLY A 14 -19.42 -1.34 10.30
CA GLY A 14 -20.60 -1.87 10.98
C GLY A 14 -21.21 -3.04 10.22
N ASP A 15 -22.43 -2.89 9.79
CA ASP A 15 -23.20 -3.88 9.00
C ASP A 15 -23.01 -3.72 7.49
N LYS A 16 -22.25 -2.73 7.05
CA LYS A 16 -21.98 -2.46 5.64
C LYS A 16 -20.59 -2.86 5.24
N VAL A 17 -20.46 -3.34 4.02
CA VAL A 17 -19.17 -3.60 3.37
C VAL A 17 -19.13 -2.84 2.05
N TYR A 18 -18.16 -1.95 1.95
CA TYR A 18 -17.91 -1.17 0.74
C TYR A 18 -16.83 -1.82 -0.08
N PHE A 19 -17.09 -1.99 -1.36
CA PHE A 19 -16.15 -2.47 -2.35
C PHE A 19 -15.71 -1.30 -3.22
N VAL A 20 -14.43 -1.02 -3.28
CA VAL A 20 -13.85 -0.01 -4.17
C VAL A 20 -12.92 -0.66 -5.17
N SER A 21 -12.88 -0.12 -6.39
CA SER A 21 -11.93 -0.52 -7.42
C SER A 21 -11.69 0.62 -8.40
N THR A 22 -10.60 0.52 -9.16
CA THR A 22 -10.33 1.41 -10.28
C THR A 22 -11.00 0.86 -11.52
N THR A 23 -11.90 1.63 -12.12
CA THR A 23 -12.52 1.30 -13.42
C THR A 23 -12.75 2.56 -14.22
N SER A 24 -13.61 2.54 -15.24
CA SER A 24 -13.88 3.69 -16.10
C SER A 24 -15.35 3.76 -16.48
N ASP A 25 -15.80 4.97 -16.74
CA ASP A 25 -17.08 5.29 -17.38
C ASP A 25 -16.86 6.17 -18.62
N GLU A 26 -17.92 6.78 -19.13
CA GLU A 26 -17.86 7.70 -20.27
C GLU A 26 -16.97 8.94 -20.02
N GLN A 27 -16.73 9.30 -18.77
CA GLN A 27 -15.88 10.42 -18.36
C GLN A 27 -14.41 10.02 -18.18
N GLY A 28 -14.09 8.72 -18.28
CA GLY A 28 -12.74 8.18 -18.15
C GLY A 28 -12.51 7.35 -16.88
N ALA A 29 -11.25 7.12 -16.56
CA ALA A 29 -10.86 6.35 -15.39
C ALA A 29 -11.24 7.04 -14.07
N GLY A 30 -11.56 6.24 -13.05
CA GLY A 30 -11.91 6.73 -11.73
C GLY A 30 -12.05 5.61 -10.71
N ILE A 31 -12.30 6.00 -9.49
CA ILE A 31 -12.53 5.11 -8.36
C ILE A 31 -14.02 4.95 -8.15
N PHE A 32 -14.46 3.72 -8.20
CA PHE A 32 -15.87 3.36 -8.08
C PHE A 32 -16.12 2.60 -6.80
N LEU A 33 -17.26 2.86 -6.19
CA LEU A 33 -17.68 2.27 -4.94
C LEU A 33 -19.08 1.70 -5.06
N CYS A 34 -19.31 0.53 -4.47
CA CYS A 34 -20.63 -0.04 -4.21
C CYS A 34 -20.65 -0.76 -2.86
N GLU A 35 -21.84 -0.98 -2.30
CA GLU A 35 -22.02 -1.89 -1.16
C GLU A 35 -22.12 -3.33 -1.68
N VAL A 36 -21.53 -4.26 -0.94
CA VAL A 36 -21.53 -5.69 -1.30
C VAL A 36 -21.89 -6.58 -0.13
N ASN A 37 -22.45 -7.74 -0.44
CA ASN A 37 -22.53 -8.84 0.50
C ASN A 37 -21.17 -9.57 0.52
N PRO A 38 -20.40 -9.53 1.63
CA PRO A 38 -19.06 -10.10 1.66
C PRO A 38 -19.02 -11.62 1.58
N PHE A 39 -20.14 -12.30 1.85
CA PHE A 39 -20.24 -13.77 1.81
C PHE A 39 -20.60 -14.31 0.43
N THR A 40 -21.40 -13.55 -0.33
CA THR A 40 -21.88 -13.97 -1.66
C THR A 40 -21.18 -13.24 -2.80
N GLY A 41 -20.58 -12.08 -2.52
CA GLY A 41 -20.03 -11.18 -3.55
C GLY A 41 -21.11 -10.43 -4.34
N GLU A 42 -22.37 -10.51 -3.90
CA GLU A 42 -23.48 -9.79 -4.53
C GLU A 42 -23.34 -8.28 -4.32
N LYS A 43 -23.52 -7.52 -5.38
CA LYS A 43 -23.57 -6.07 -5.35
C LYS A 43 -24.94 -5.63 -4.83
N LEU A 44 -24.97 -4.86 -3.73
CA LEU A 44 -26.19 -4.41 -3.05
C LEU A 44 -26.64 -3.02 -3.51
N THR A 45 -25.72 -2.23 -4.06
CA THR A 45 -26.01 -0.89 -4.59
C THR A 45 -25.39 -0.69 -5.96
N GLU A 46 -25.86 0.29 -6.72
CA GLU A 46 -25.18 0.69 -7.96
C GLU A 46 -23.78 1.19 -7.68
N SER A 47 -22.87 0.95 -8.66
CA SER A 47 -21.51 1.46 -8.61
C SER A 47 -21.47 2.94 -8.91
N VAL A 48 -20.90 3.73 -8.01
CA VAL A 48 -20.80 5.19 -8.11
C VAL A 48 -19.33 5.59 -8.22
N CYS A 49 -19.00 6.46 -9.17
CA CYS A 49 -17.70 7.09 -9.22
C CYS A 49 -17.56 8.08 -8.06
N ILE A 50 -16.68 7.79 -7.11
CA ILE A 50 -16.46 8.60 -5.91
C ILE A 50 -15.29 9.55 -6.04
N ASN A 51 -14.34 9.27 -6.95
CA ASN A 51 -13.14 10.06 -7.11
C ASN A 51 -12.46 9.84 -8.47
N ARG A 52 -11.65 10.81 -8.91
CA ARG A 52 -10.85 10.71 -10.14
C ARG A 52 -9.38 11.15 -9.92
N GLY A 53 -8.89 11.01 -8.66
CA GLY A 53 -7.53 11.37 -8.29
C GLY A 53 -7.37 12.79 -7.76
N CYS A 54 -6.17 13.11 -7.33
CA CYS A 54 -5.73 14.41 -6.81
C CYS A 54 -4.93 15.24 -7.84
N GLY A 55 -4.96 14.85 -9.11
CA GLY A 55 -4.28 15.57 -10.18
C GLY A 55 -3.09 14.82 -10.78
N GLY A 56 -2.72 13.68 -10.25
CA GLY A 56 -1.79 12.74 -10.89
C GLY A 56 -2.46 11.98 -12.02
N ARG A 57 -1.62 11.35 -12.88
CA ARG A 57 -2.13 10.46 -13.93
C ARG A 57 -2.50 9.11 -13.33
N TYR A 58 -3.50 8.45 -13.92
CA TYR A 58 -3.85 7.07 -13.63
C TYR A 58 -4.11 6.80 -12.14
N PRO A 59 -5.15 7.42 -11.54
CA PRO A 59 -5.54 7.09 -10.17
C PRO A 59 -5.94 5.61 -10.09
N GLU A 60 -5.25 4.85 -9.23
CA GLU A 60 -5.41 3.41 -9.08
C GLU A 60 -5.10 2.97 -7.64
N GLY A 61 -5.15 1.67 -7.34
CA GLY A 61 -4.84 1.14 -6.03
C GLY A 61 -5.68 1.72 -4.89
N PRO A 62 -7.01 1.86 -5.02
CA PRO A 62 -7.80 2.54 -4.02
C PRO A 62 -7.88 1.72 -2.72
N HIS A 63 -7.54 2.36 -1.61
CA HIS A 63 -7.87 1.87 -0.27
C HIS A 63 -8.80 2.86 0.42
N LEU A 64 -9.92 2.35 0.93
CA LEU A 64 -10.87 3.13 1.71
C LEU A 64 -10.81 2.70 3.17
N TYR A 65 -10.64 3.67 4.06
CA TYR A 65 -10.54 3.44 5.49
C TYR A 65 -11.55 4.29 6.26
N LYS A 66 -11.85 3.88 7.49
CA LYS A 66 -12.62 4.69 8.43
C LYS A 66 -11.82 4.91 9.70
N TRP A 67 -11.22 6.08 9.85
CA TRP A 67 -10.41 6.48 10.98
C TRP A 67 -10.88 7.81 11.56
N PHE A 68 -10.79 7.98 12.85
CA PHE A 68 -11.11 9.24 13.54
C PHE A 68 -12.47 9.83 13.16
N GLY A 69 -13.46 8.97 12.88
CA GLY A 69 -14.81 9.37 12.49
C GLY A 69 -14.95 9.89 11.05
N LYS A 70 -13.90 9.78 10.24
CA LYS A 70 -13.87 10.18 8.82
C LYS A 70 -13.56 8.99 7.92
N TYR A 71 -13.93 9.09 6.65
CA TYR A 71 -13.52 8.16 5.60
C TYR A 71 -12.29 8.73 4.89
N TYR A 72 -11.27 7.91 4.76
CA TYR A 72 -10.03 8.24 4.08
C TYR A 72 -9.92 7.41 2.82
N LEU A 73 -9.67 8.07 1.70
CA LEU A 73 -9.42 7.42 0.42
C LEU A 73 -7.95 7.66 0.05
N MET A 74 -7.20 6.58 -0.05
CA MET A 74 -5.82 6.56 -0.49
C MET A 74 -5.72 6.04 -1.91
N LEU A 75 -4.90 6.67 -2.73
CA LEU A 75 -4.74 6.36 -4.15
C LEU A 75 -3.28 6.40 -4.57
N ALA A 76 -2.89 5.42 -5.38
CA ALA A 76 -1.68 5.51 -6.18
C ALA A 76 -1.97 6.38 -7.41
N GLU A 77 -1.07 7.29 -7.73
CA GLU A 77 -1.15 8.15 -8.90
C GLU A 77 0.22 8.27 -9.59
N GLY A 78 0.25 8.80 -10.81
CA GLY A 78 1.48 9.03 -11.57
C GLY A 78 1.91 7.88 -12.46
N GLY A 79 1.24 6.74 -12.36
CA GLY A 79 1.63 5.48 -12.99
C GLY A 79 2.75 4.79 -12.23
N THR A 80 2.89 3.49 -12.42
CA THR A 80 3.81 2.60 -11.67
C THR A 80 5.29 2.79 -11.99
N GLU A 81 5.66 3.91 -12.58
CA GLU A 81 7.00 4.26 -13.04
C GLU A 81 7.57 5.43 -12.21
N TYR A 82 8.43 6.21 -12.82
CA TYR A 82 9.13 7.34 -12.20
C TYR A 82 8.21 8.36 -11.51
N GLY A 83 7.02 8.60 -12.07
CA GLY A 83 6.04 9.53 -11.50
C GLY A 83 5.15 8.96 -10.39
N HIS A 84 5.38 7.70 -10.00
CA HIS A 84 4.56 7.01 -9.01
C HIS A 84 4.58 7.71 -7.66
N MET A 85 3.42 7.86 -7.07
CA MET A 85 3.24 8.56 -5.80
C MET A 85 1.96 8.06 -5.11
N GLU A 86 1.83 8.36 -3.84
CA GLU A 86 0.63 8.08 -3.05
C GLU A 86 -0.05 9.37 -2.63
N THR A 87 -1.37 9.42 -2.76
CA THR A 87 -2.18 10.56 -2.35
C THR A 87 -3.25 10.14 -1.36
N MET A 88 -3.68 11.06 -0.51
CA MET A 88 -4.72 10.85 0.50
C MET A 88 -5.79 11.93 0.40
N GLN A 89 -7.02 11.52 0.66
CA GLN A 89 -8.19 12.40 0.74
C GLN A 89 -9.09 11.92 1.87
N ARG A 90 -9.96 12.78 2.40
CA ARG A 90 -10.94 12.40 3.43
C ARG A 90 -12.31 13.01 3.20
N ALA A 91 -13.33 12.37 3.78
CA ALA A 91 -14.72 12.80 3.71
C ALA A 91 -15.51 12.42 4.97
N ASP A 92 -16.70 12.99 5.12
CA ASP A 92 -17.66 12.59 6.17
C ASP A 92 -18.52 11.39 5.75
N SER A 93 -18.48 11.03 4.47
CA SER A 93 -19.24 9.92 3.88
C SER A 93 -18.33 9.09 2.97
N PRO A 94 -18.52 7.75 2.85
CA PRO A 94 -17.75 6.94 1.92
C PRO A 94 -17.97 7.33 0.45
N TYR A 95 -19.05 8.03 0.18
CA TYR A 95 -19.38 8.58 -1.15
C TYR A 95 -18.82 9.97 -1.40
N GLY A 96 -18.08 10.56 -0.45
CA GLY A 96 -17.56 11.91 -0.53
C GLY A 96 -18.56 12.98 -0.11
N PRO A 97 -18.36 14.26 -0.52
CA PRO A 97 -17.21 14.72 -1.31
C PRO A 97 -15.88 14.63 -0.52
N TYR A 98 -14.81 14.28 -1.23
CA TYR A 98 -13.50 14.11 -0.64
C TYR A 98 -12.68 15.41 -0.66
N GLU A 99 -12.14 15.78 0.50
CA GLU A 99 -11.16 16.86 0.67
C GLU A 99 -9.75 16.28 0.50
N PRO A 100 -8.92 16.79 -0.43
CA PRO A 100 -7.56 16.28 -0.59
C PRO A 100 -6.68 16.72 0.59
N CYS A 101 -5.71 15.87 0.92
CA CYS A 101 -4.67 16.20 1.89
C CYS A 101 -3.87 17.43 1.42
N PRO A 102 -3.68 18.46 2.26
CA PRO A 102 -3.02 19.70 1.85
C PRO A 102 -1.54 19.54 1.51
N HIS A 103 -0.93 18.40 1.88
CA HIS A 103 0.46 18.10 1.56
C HIS A 103 0.60 16.88 0.64
N ASN A 104 -0.42 16.60 -0.18
CA ASN A 104 -0.28 15.60 -1.23
C ASN A 104 0.86 15.94 -2.22
N PRO A 105 1.60 14.93 -2.71
CA PRO A 105 1.49 13.52 -2.36
C PRO A 105 2.03 13.21 -0.97
N ILE A 106 1.37 12.29 -0.24
CA ILE A 106 1.84 11.86 1.08
C ILE A 106 3.10 10.98 1.01
N LEU A 107 3.39 10.41 -0.16
CA LEU A 107 4.60 9.64 -0.46
C LEU A 107 5.01 9.87 -1.91
N SER A 108 6.26 10.27 -2.13
CA SER A 108 6.84 10.38 -3.48
C SER A 108 8.36 10.54 -3.42
N HIS A 109 9.07 9.89 -4.34
CA HIS A 109 10.51 10.06 -4.58
C HIS A 109 10.82 10.70 -5.95
N LYS A 110 9.82 11.22 -6.65
CA LYS A 110 9.96 11.69 -8.03
C LYS A 110 10.83 12.95 -8.19
N GLU A 111 11.00 13.74 -7.13
CA GLU A 111 11.65 15.03 -7.22
C GLU A 111 13.14 15.01 -6.81
N ASP A 112 13.56 14.01 -6.07
CA ASP A 112 14.98 13.86 -5.68
C ASP A 112 15.69 12.74 -6.45
N MET A 113 16.34 13.14 -7.54
CA MET A 113 17.15 12.23 -8.36
C MET A 113 18.38 11.65 -7.63
N ARG A 114 18.60 12.02 -6.38
CA ARG A 114 19.71 11.51 -5.54
C ARG A 114 19.30 10.36 -4.66
N GLU A 115 18.03 10.09 -4.59
CA GLU A 115 17.50 8.97 -3.83
C GLU A 115 17.86 7.64 -4.50
N GLU A 116 18.10 6.63 -3.69
CA GLU A 116 18.32 5.26 -4.17
C GLU A 116 17.00 4.49 -4.36
N ILE A 117 15.90 5.04 -3.87
CA ILE A 117 14.56 4.48 -3.94
C ILE A 117 13.72 5.32 -4.89
N TYR A 118 13.03 4.65 -5.80
CA TYR A 118 12.14 5.30 -6.78
C TYR A 118 10.84 4.55 -6.98
N CYS A 119 9.94 5.13 -7.75
CA CYS A 119 8.65 4.54 -8.14
C CYS A 119 7.81 4.13 -6.93
N THR A 120 7.83 4.95 -5.88
CA THR A 120 7.12 4.69 -4.62
C THR A 120 5.63 4.92 -4.75
N GLY A 121 4.82 3.96 -4.37
CA GLY A 121 3.36 4.08 -4.38
C GLY A 121 2.66 2.74 -4.20
N HIS A 122 1.38 2.70 -4.55
CA HIS A 122 0.50 1.55 -4.42
C HIS A 122 0.53 0.99 -3.00
N ALA A 123 0.29 1.89 -2.04
CA ALA A 123 0.51 1.67 -0.63
C ALA A 123 -0.74 1.20 0.11
N ASP A 124 -0.52 0.66 1.29
CA ASP A 124 -1.53 0.40 2.31
C ASP A 124 -1.05 0.95 3.66
N ILE A 125 -1.97 1.45 4.49
CA ILE A 125 -1.67 1.97 5.83
C ILE A 125 -2.35 1.11 6.88
N MET A 126 -1.61 0.78 7.93
CA MET A 126 -2.12 -0.02 9.04
C MET A 126 -1.62 0.49 10.39
N GLU A 127 -2.40 0.24 11.43
CA GLU A 127 -2.00 0.40 12.82
C GLU A 127 -1.54 -0.94 13.39
N ASP A 128 -0.39 -0.98 14.04
CA ASP A 128 0.07 -2.17 14.74
C ASP A 128 -0.60 -2.31 16.13
N HIS A 129 -0.42 -3.44 16.78
CA HIS A 129 -1.00 -3.72 18.10
C HIS A 129 -0.46 -2.84 19.24
N ASN A 130 0.62 -2.08 19.01
CA ASN A 130 1.17 -1.11 19.94
C ASN A 130 0.68 0.32 19.68
N GLY A 131 -0.16 0.52 18.64
CA GLY A 131 -0.67 1.82 18.26
C GLY A 131 0.28 2.61 17.35
N ASN A 132 1.33 1.99 16.80
CA ASN A 132 2.17 2.62 15.80
C ASN A 132 1.53 2.47 14.42
N TRP A 133 1.67 3.49 13.60
CA TRP A 133 1.14 3.50 12.25
C TRP A 133 2.24 3.29 11.23
N TRP A 134 1.95 2.47 10.26
CA TRP A 134 2.87 2.05 9.21
C TRP A 134 2.24 2.15 7.84
N LEU A 135 3.03 2.53 6.87
CA LEU A 135 2.70 2.45 5.46
C LEU A 135 3.61 1.40 4.82
N VAL A 136 3.01 0.45 4.11
CA VAL A 136 3.72 -0.47 3.21
C VAL A 136 3.46 -0.03 1.78
N CYS A 137 4.48 -0.09 0.94
CA CYS A 137 4.32 0.27 -0.46
C CYS A 137 5.26 -0.55 -1.34
N LEU A 138 5.07 -0.46 -2.64
CA LEU A 138 6.07 -0.92 -3.59
C LEU A 138 6.98 0.22 -4.03
N ALA A 139 8.23 -0.12 -4.29
CA ALA A 139 9.23 0.76 -4.86
C ALA A 139 10.32 -0.05 -5.55
N VAL A 140 11.26 0.63 -6.19
CA VAL A 140 12.46 0.01 -6.76
C VAL A 140 13.71 0.62 -6.14
N ARG A 141 14.73 -0.21 -5.90
CA ARG A 141 16.07 0.27 -5.59
C ARG A 141 16.89 0.35 -6.86
N THR A 142 17.42 1.55 -7.10
CA THR A 142 18.22 1.78 -8.29
C THR A 142 19.67 1.36 -8.08
N CYS A 143 20.26 0.88 -9.15
CA CYS A 143 21.70 0.65 -9.21
C CYS A 143 22.36 1.93 -9.73
N SER A 144 23.03 2.67 -8.85
CA SER A 144 23.85 3.81 -9.22
C SER A 144 25.32 3.51 -8.99
N ASP A 145 26.18 3.96 -9.89
CA ASP A 145 27.62 4.11 -9.59
C ASP A 145 27.91 5.59 -9.25
N GLU A 146 29.08 5.84 -8.69
CA GLU A 146 29.50 7.18 -8.27
C GLU A 146 29.47 8.24 -9.39
N ASN A 147 29.40 7.80 -10.65
CA ASN A 147 29.51 8.65 -11.83
C ASN A 147 28.25 8.65 -12.71
N ARG A 148 27.32 7.72 -12.50
CA ARG A 148 26.11 7.58 -13.32
C ARG A 148 24.91 7.29 -12.44
N ARG A 149 23.98 8.21 -12.44
CA ARG A 149 22.63 7.97 -11.93
C ARG A 149 21.85 7.30 -13.03
N VAL A 150 21.72 6.01 -12.93
CA VAL A 150 20.90 5.25 -13.84
C VAL A 150 19.71 4.75 -13.04
N LEU A 151 18.51 5.19 -13.43
CA LEU A 151 17.24 4.70 -12.83
C LEU A 151 16.99 3.23 -13.23
N LEU A 152 18.07 2.44 -13.32
CA LEU A 152 17.99 1.02 -13.59
C LEU A 152 17.95 0.26 -12.27
N HIS A 153 17.10 -0.73 -12.22
CA HIS A 153 16.99 -1.67 -11.12
C HIS A 153 17.03 -3.11 -11.67
N ASN A 154 17.58 -4.04 -10.92
CA ASN A 154 17.70 -5.44 -11.33
C ASN A 154 16.79 -6.38 -10.52
N LEU A 155 16.29 -5.93 -9.37
CA LEU A 155 15.41 -6.74 -8.51
C LEU A 155 13.92 -6.58 -8.85
N GLY A 156 13.59 -5.58 -9.66
CA GLY A 156 12.19 -5.21 -9.89
C GLY A 156 11.61 -4.42 -8.72
N ARG A 157 10.32 -4.55 -8.49
CA ARG A 157 9.61 -3.90 -7.38
C ARG A 157 9.79 -4.70 -6.09
N GLU A 158 10.10 -4.00 -5.03
CA GLU A 158 10.28 -4.54 -3.68
C GLU A 158 9.25 -3.91 -2.75
N THR A 159 8.99 -4.55 -1.61
CA THR A 159 8.13 -4.01 -0.56
C THR A 159 8.95 -3.18 0.41
N PHE A 160 8.50 -1.96 0.65
CA PHE A 160 9.10 -1.03 1.61
C PHE A 160 8.11 -0.71 2.73
N LEU A 161 8.66 -0.33 3.88
CA LEU A 161 7.94 0.07 5.07
C LEU A 161 8.33 1.50 5.44
N ALA A 162 7.36 2.32 5.82
CA ALA A 162 7.60 3.65 6.36
C ALA A 162 6.75 3.89 7.60
N PRO A 163 7.25 4.61 8.61
CA PRO A 163 6.44 5.04 9.74
C PRO A 163 5.48 6.15 9.30
N VAL A 164 4.32 6.18 9.94
CA VAL A 164 3.30 7.21 9.73
C VAL A 164 2.99 7.87 11.06
N LYS A 165 2.92 9.21 11.06
CA LYS A 165 2.38 10.00 12.16
C LYS A 165 1.11 10.70 11.70
N TRP A 166 0.21 10.98 12.63
CA TRP A 166 -1.01 11.73 12.33
C TRP A 166 -0.89 13.15 12.84
N GLU A 167 -1.02 14.13 11.94
CA GLU A 167 -0.99 15.55 12.27
C GLU A 167 -2.22 16.25 11.69
N ASN A 168 -3.01 16.91 12.54
CA ASN A 168 -4.26 17.59 12.15
C ASN A 168 -5.26 16.68 11.39
N GLY A 169 -5.23 15.37 11.70
CA GLY A 169 -6.08 14.36 11.05
C GLY A 169 -5.62 13.97 9.64
N TRP A 170 -4.32 14.15 9.33
CA TRP A 170 -3.69 13.72 8.10
C TRP A 170 -2.45 12.87 8.35
N PRO A 171 -2.18 11.86 7.51
CA PRO A 171 -0.98 11.04 7.65
C PRO A 171 0.25 11.82 7.19
N VAL A 172 1.30 11.75 7.97
CA VAL A 172 2.63 12.28 7.67
C VAL A 172 3.57 11.09 7.57
N VAL A 173 4.00 10.78 6.36
CA VAL A 173 4.76 9.57 6.04
C VAL A 173 6.25 9.83 6.09
N GLY A 174 7.00 8.82 6.51
CA GLY A 174 8.45 8.83 6.55
C GLY A 174 9.01 9.23 7.91
N TYR A 175 10.24 8.83 8.16
CA TYR A 175 10.91 9.07 9.43
C TYR A 175 11.06 10.56 9.75
N ASN A 176 11.35 11.36 8.73
CA ASN A 176 11.48 12.81 8.84
C ASN A 176 10.19 13.57 8.50
N GLY A 177 9.11 12.86 8.18
CA GLY A 177 7.82 13.48 7.84
C GLY A 177 7.81 14.21 6.50
N ASN A 178 8.70 13.86 5.60
CA ASN A 178 8.86 14.50 4.28
C ASN A 178 8.20 13.72 3.12
N GLY A 179 7.47 12.65 3.43
CA GLY A 179 6.82 11.83 2.40
C GLY A 179 7.79 10.98 1.60
N THR A 180 8.93 10.60 2.19
CA THR A 180 9.93 9.71 1.58
C THR A 180 10.21 8.49 2.45
N ILE A 181 10.85 7.49 1.87
CA ILE A 181 11.23 6.24 2.53
C ILE A 181 12.75 6.22 2.64
N GLU A 182 13.26 5.75 3.77
CA GLU A 182 14.69 5.51 3.97
C GLU A 182 15.03 4.04 3.72
N LEU A 183 16.25 3.77 3.20
CA LEU A 183 16.74 2.40 2.99
C LEU A 183 16.90 1.62 4.31
N VAL A 184 17.27 2.32 5.36
CA VAL A 184 17.48 1.76 6.68
C VAL A 184 16.86 2.68 7.71
N MET A 185 16.02 2.14 8.55
CA MET A 185 15.42 2.90 9.64
C MET A 185 15.27 2.01 10.88
N ASP A 186 15.28 2.63 12.05
CA ASP A 186 14.88 1.98 13.28
C ASP A 186 13.35 1.87 13.30
N ALA A 187 12.85 0.65 13.33
CA ALA A 187 11.43 0.39 13.44
C ALA A 187 11.16 -0.35 14.77
N PRO A 188 10.35 0.22 15.69
CA PRO A 188 9.90 -0.52 16.87
C PRO A 188 8.81 -1.51 16.45
N LEU A 189 9.14 -2.37 15.49
CA LEU A 189 8.30 -3.50 15.16
C LEU A 189 8.18 -4.37 16.40
N PRO A 190 7.02 -5.00 16.64
CA PRO A 190 6.92 -5.99 17.69
C PRO A 190 8.05 -6.99 17.47
N GLY A 191 9.01 -6.97 18.38
CA GLY A 191 10.05 -7.98 18.37
C GLY A 191 9.34 -9.32 18.39
N LEU A 192 9.61 -10.16 17.44
CA LEU A 192 9.60 -11.57 17.77
C LEU A 192 10.51 -11.62 18.98
N ASP A 193 10.00 -11.98 20.15
CA ASP A 193 10.82 -12.33 21.29
C ASP A 193 11.69 -13.49 20.83
N CYS A 194 12.83 -13.15 20.24
CA CYS A 194 13.75 -14.09 19.61
C CYS A 194 14.48 -14.95 20.67
N GLU A 195 14.14 -14.81 21.94
CA GLU A 195 14.71 -15.68 22.97
C GLU A 195 14.16 -17.10 22.96
N GLU A 196 13.04 -17.37 22.26
CA GLU A 196 12.49 -18.73 22.17
C GLU A 196 12.18 -19.24 20.76
N SER A 197 12.21 -18.43 19.74
CA SER A 197 12.09 -18.95 18.38
C SER A 197 13.48 -19.30 17.83
N SER A 198 13.95 -20.47 18.13
CA SER A 198 14.94 -21.12 17.31
C SER A 198 14.29 -21.43 15.94
N ALA A 199 14.06 -20.40 15.13
CA ALA A 199 13.74 -20.57 13.73
C ALA A 199 14.93 -21.27 13.07
N ASN A 200 14.93 -22.60 13.13
CA ASN A 200 15.90 -23.40 12.46
C ASN A 200 15.65 -23.30 10.96
N ILE A 201 16.31 -22.37 10.32
CA ILE A 201 16.41 -22.35 8.86
C ILE A 201 17.26 -23.56 8.49
N ARG A 202 16.65 -24.57 7.91
CA ARG A 202 17.34 -25.71 7.31
C ARG A 202 17.27 -25.58 5.79
N ILE A 203 18.39 -25.87 5.14
CA ILE A 203 18.40 -25.97 3.69
C ILE A 203 17.95 -27.41 3.33
N ASP A 204 16.90 -27.51 2.54
CA ASP A 204 16.49 -28.79 1.98
C ASP A 204 17.61 -29.31 1.06
N LYS A 205 18.12 -30.48 1.40
CA LYS A 205 19.24 -31.08 0.66
C LYS A 205 18.83 -31.55 -0.76
N GLN A 206 17.55 -31.69 -1.05
CA GLN A 206 17.07 -32.10 -2.38
C GLN A 206 16.79 -30.90 -3.29
N SER A 207 16.20 -29.83 -2.77
CA SER A 207 15.84 -28.65 -3.55
C SER A 207 16.82 -27.50 -3.41
N GLY A 208 17.71 -27.50 -2.42
CA GLY A 208 18.61 -26.39 -2.10
C GLY A 208 17.89 -25.16 -1.55
N GLN A 209 16.58 -25.27 -1.27
CA GLN A 209 15.76 -24.16 -0.80
C GLN A 209 15.77 -24.06 0.74
N PRO A 210 15.72 -22.86 1.29
CA PRO A 210 15.56 -22.70 2.74
C PRO A 210 14.17 -23.15 3.17
N ILE A 211 14.12 -24.07 4.14
CA ILE A 211 12.88 -24.48 4.79
C ILE A 211 12.85 -23.84 6.17
N LEU A 212 11.80 -23.05 6.40
CA LEU A 212 11.53 -22.48 7.70
C LEU A 212 10.68 -23.45 8.51
N TYR A 213 11.21 -24.00 9.58
CA TYR A 213 10.43 -24.77 10.54
C TYR A 213 10.00 -23.86 11.67
N ALA A 214 8.71 -23.57 11.75
CA ALA A 214 8.11 -22.94 12.92
C ALA A 214 7.66 -24.05 13.89
N ASP A 215 8.04 -23.91 15.15
CA ASP A 215 7.47 -24.73 16.22
C ASP A 215 5.97 -24.44 16.35
N HIS A 216 5.17 -25.46 16.55
CA HIS A 216 3.69 -25.41 16.45
C HIS A 216 2.97 -24.62 17.54
N SER A 217 3.64 -23.84 18.35
CA SER A 217 3.02 -23.08 19.44
C SER A 217 2.63 -21.64 19.10
N ALA A 218 3.01 -21.10 17.93
CA ALA A 218 2.60 -19.79 17.48
C ALA A 218 2.29 -19.83 15.98
N VAL A 219 1.01 -19.91 15.63
CA VAL A 219 0.59 -19.98 14.23
C VAL A 219 0.27 -18.58 13.71
N SER A 220 1.13 -18.07 12.86
CA SER A 220 0.74 -17.16 11.80
C SER A 220 1.56 -17.52 10.57
N TYR A 221 0.91 -18.15 9.61
CA TYR A 221 1.55 -18.53 8.36
C TYR A 221 1.33 -17.42 7.33
N THR A 222 2.38 -16.70 7.00
CA THR A 222 2.48 -16.02 5.70
C THR A 222 3.27 -16.92 4.76
N HIS A 223 2.57 -17.57 3.85
CA HIS A 223 3.21 -18.29 2.75
C HIS A 223 3.65 -17.27 1.69
N LEU A 224 4.91 -16.89 1.73
CA LEU A 224 5.58 -16.29 0.59
C LEU A 224 5.94 -17.41 -0.39
N ARG A 225 5.08 -17.69 -1.36
CA ARG A 225 5.48 -18.41 -2.56
C ARG A 225 6.10 -17.40 -3.51
N ALA A 226 7.39 -17.51 -3.74
CA ALA A 226 8.00 -16.94 -4.93
C ALA A 226 7.36 -17.60 -6.15
N HIS A 227 6.64 -16.84 -6.95
CA HIS A 227 6.21 -17.31 -8.26
C HIS A 227 7.41 -17.32 -9.19
N GLU A 228 7.84 -18.51 -9.57
CA GLU A 228 8.75 -18.69 -10.70
C GLU A 228 8.10 -18.12 -11.95
N THR A 229 8.69 -17.09 -12.52
CA THR A 229 8.37 -16.65 -13.88
C THR A 229 8.91 -17.71 -14.82
N ARG A 230 8.01 -18.45 -15.46
CA ARG A 230 8.37 -19.28 -16.61
C ARG A 230 8.79 -18.39 -17.77
N SER A 231 9.97 -18.69 -18.29
CA SER A 231 10.46 -18.26 -19.61
C SER A 231 9.49 -18.56 -20.73
#